data_ab2f68601aca833d38f3464b38496306
#
_entry.id   ab2f68601aca833d38f3464b38496306
#
_cell.length_a   1.000
_cell.length_b   1.000
_cell.length_c   1.000
_cell.angle_alpha   90.00
_cell.angle_beta   90.00
_cell.angle_gamma   90.00
#
_symmetry.space_group_name_H-M   'P 1'
#
loop_
_entity.id
_entity.type
_entity.pdbx_description
1 polymer ?
#
loop_
_entity_poly.entity_id
_entity_poly.type
_entity_poly.pdbx_seq_one_letter_code
_entity_poly.pdbx_strand_id
1 'polypeptide(L)'
;EPDYNGLTITGKYYLEIVDSQKRIISRRSAGAEQIVAMSLIGALVRCAVRQGPVIMDTPFGRLDTGHRRRILEWAPTIGTQVMLFVQSGEFDREKDLKFLGNKVGREYRIQREASNRSSIVGANNV
;
A
#
# COMPACT_ATOMS: atom_id res chain seq x y z
N GLU A 1 -13.55 17.13 -5.23
CA GLU A 1 -13.20 15.80 -4.71
C GLU A 1 -14.28 15.32 -3.75
N PRO A 2 -14.61 14.03 -3.73
CA PRO A 2 -15.56 13.51 -2.75
C PRO A 2 -15.01 13.72 -1.34
N ASP A 3 -15.87 14.19 -0.43
CA ASP A 3 -15.53 14.39 0.97
C ASP A 3 -15.50 13.05 1.71
N TYR A 4 -14.37 12.36 1.66
CA TYR A 4 -14.15 11.11 2.41
C TYR A 4 -13.79 11.44 3.86
N ASN A 5 -14.67 11.17 4.80
CA ASN A 5 -14.45 11.51 6.22
C ASN A 5 -14.20 10.29 7.11
N GLY A 6 -14.70 9.12 6.78
CA GLY A 6 -14.52 7.95 7.63
C GLY A 6 -14.89 6.65 6.98
N LEU A 7 -14.62 5.58 7.72
CA LEU A 7 -14.98 4.21 7.38
C LEU A 7 -15.94 3.68 8.45
N THR A 8 -16.94 2.92 8.02
CA THR A 8 -17.84 2.19 8.91
C THR A 8 -17.93 0.74 8.46
N ILE A 9 -18.15 -0.15 9.42
CA ILE A 9 -18.39 -1.58 9.16
C ILE A 9 -19.85 -1.85 9.53
N THR A 10 -20.61 -2.36 8.56
CA THR A 10 -22.01 -2.74 8.79
C THR A 10 -22.11 -4.03 9.61
N GLY A 11 -23.30 -4.30 10.17
CA GLY A 11 -23.57 -5.57 10.85
C GLY A 11 -23.44 -6.83 9.98
N LYS A 12 -23.34 -6.66 8.67
CA LYS A 12 -23.04 -7.72 7.67
C LYS A 12 -21.57 -7.76 7.26
N TYR A 13 -20.70 -7.05 7.97
CA TYR A 13 -19.27 -6.93 7.70
C TYR A 13 -18.90 -6.26 6.36
N TYR A 14 -19.79 -5.43 5.79
CA TYR A 14 -19.43 -4.58 4.66
C TYR A 14 -18.70 -3.33 5.13
N LEU A 15 -17.61 -3.00 4.44
CA LEU A 15 -16.86 -1.78 4.67
C LEU A 15 -17.42 -0.66 3.80
N GLU A 16 -17.87 0.40 4.42
CA GLU A 16 -18.47 1.56 3.75
C GLU A 16 -17.68 2.82 4.05
N ILE A 17 -17.51 3.67 3.03
CA ILE A 17 -16.96 5.02 3.21
C ILE A 17 -18.10 5.98 3.45
N VAL A 18 -17.93 6.88 4.40
CA VAL A 18 -18.89 7.92 4.72
C VAL A 18 -18.29 9.31 4.56
N ASP A 19 -19.12 10.26 4.17
CA ASP A 19 -18.77 11.68 4.13
C ASP A 19 -18.86 12.34 5.52
N SER A 20 -18.58 13.65 5.59
CA SER A 20 -18.69 14.46 6.80
C SER A 20 -20.10 14.48 7.41
N GLN A 21 -21.13 14.18 6.61
CA GLN A 21 -22.53 14.09 7.03
C GLN A 21 -22.96 12.65 7.35
N LYS A 22 -22.00 11.70 7.43
CA LYS A 22 -22.23 10.26 7.64
C LYS A 22 -23.06 9.57 6.54
N ARG A 23 -23.13 10.13 5.34
CA ARG A 23 -23.81 9.51 4.20
C ARG A 23 -22.85 8.54 3.51
N ILE A 24 -23.38 7.39 3.11
CA ILE A 24 -22.61 6.36 2.41
C ILE A 24 -22.25 6.83 1.01
N ILE A 25 -20.96 6.75 0.68
CA ILE A 25 -20.46 7.04 -0.67
C ILE A 25 -20.45 5.75 -1.48
N SER A 26 -21.43 5.58 -2.36
CA SER A 26 -21.65 4.36 -3.13
C SER A 26 -20.69 4.24 -4.32
N ARG A 27 -20.30 5.36 -4.94
CA ARG A 27 -19.40 5.37 -6.10
C ARG A 27 -17.99 5.71 -5.67
N ARG A 28 -17.08 4.77 -5.85
CA ARG A 28 -15.66 4.92 -5.52
C ARG A 28 -14.82 4.74 -6.76
N SER A 29 -13.73 5.49 -6.84
CA SER A 29 -12.69 5.19 -7.82
C SER A 29 -11.92 3.93 -7.38
N ALA A 30 -11.31 3.23 -8.32
CA ALA A 30 -10.48 2.05 -8.01
C ALA A 30 -9.32 2.40 -7.07
N GLY A 31 -8.79 3.63 -7.15
CA GLY A 31 -7.77 4.12 -6.21
C GLY A 31 -8.32 4.30 -4.79
N ALA A 32 -9.53 4.85 -4.65
CA ALA A 32 -10.18 4.99 -3.34
C ALA A 32 -10.44 3.62 -2.69
N GLU A 33 -10.89 2.63 -3.46
CA GLU A 33 -11.07 1.26 -2.96
C GLU A 33 -9.74 0.65 -2.48
N GLN A 34 -8.66 0.89 -3.20
CA GLN A 34 -7.33 0.41 -2.81
C GLN A 34 -6.86 1.06 -1.50
N ILE A 35 -7.06 2.37 -1.33
CA ILE A 35 -6.73 3.08 -0.09
C ILE A 35 -7.53 2.52 1.10
N VAL A 36 -8.82 2.26 0.90
CA VAL A 36 -9.68 1.66 1.93
C VAL A 36 -9.18 0.28 2.35
N ALA A 37 -8.85 -0.58 1.38
CA ALA A 37 -8.31 -1.91 1.67
C ALA A 37 -6.99 -1.83 2.46
N MET A 38 -6.08 -0.94 2.06
CA MET A 38 -4.81 -0.71 2.75
C MET A 38 -5.02 -0.16 4.17
N SER A 39 -5.97 0.75 4.36
CA SER A 39 -6.32 1.30 5.66
C SER A 39 -6.87 0.21 6.61
N LEU A 40 -7.69 -0.70 6.08
CA LEU A 40 -8.19 -1.85 6.85
C LEU A 40 -7.04 -2.78 7.25
N ILE A 41 -6.15 -3.13 6.33
CA ILE A 41 -4.95 -3.94 6.62
C ILE A 41 -4.12 -3.28 7.73
N GLY A 42 -3.85 -1.97 7.61
CA GLY A 42 -3.11 -1.23 8.62
C GLY A 42 -3.79 -1.23 10.00
N ALA A 43 -5.12 -1.12 10.05
CA ALA A 43 -5.88 -1.20 11.29
C ALA A 43 -5.79 -2.61 11.90
N LEU A 44 -5.95 -3.66 11.10
CA LEU A 44 -5.86 -5.06 11.56
C LEU A 44 -4.45 -5.38 12.10
N VAL A 45 -3.40 -4.93 11.42
CA VAL A 45 -2.01 -5.12 11.90
C VAL A 45 -1.79 -4.43 13.24
N ARG A 46 -2.34 -3.22 13.42
CA ARG A 46 -2.23 -2.48 14.71
C ARG A 46 -3.00 -3.16 15.85
N CYS A 47 -4.12 -3.80 15.55
CA CYS A 47 -4.92 -4.54 16.53
C CYS A 47 -4.38 -5.95 16.82
N ALA A 48 -3.43 -6.44 16.04
CA ALA A 48 -2.88 -7.77 16.21
C ALA A 48 -2.06 -7.88 17.51
N VAL A 49 -2.26 -8.96 18.25
CA VAL A 49 -1.52 -9.26 19.49
C VAL A 49 -0.02 -9.47 19.20
N ARG A 50 0.31 -10.00 18.03
CA ARG A 50 1.68 -10.15 17.54
C ARG A 50 1.80 -9.48 16.18
N GLN A 51 2.68 -8.50 16.08
CA GLN A 51 2.98 -7.86 14.82
C GLN A 51 3.93 -8.74 14.01
N GLY A 52 3.55 -9.03 12.78
CA GLY A 52 4.36 -9.74 11.79
C GLY A 52 4.79 -8.82 10.63
N PRO A 53 5.54 -9.38 9.66
CA PRO A 53 5.85 -8.67 8.43
C PRO A 53 4.57 -8.46 7.60
N VAL A 54 4.48 -7.30 6.97
CA VAL A 54 3.40 -6.96 6.03
C VAL A 54 3.95 -7.06 4.61
N ILE A 55 3.30 -7.85 3.78
CA ILE A 55 3.67 -8.06 2.38
C ILE A 55 2.59 -7.45 1.51
N MET A 56 2.99 -6.56 0.58
CA MET A 56 2.09 -5.92 -0.38
C MET A 56 2.59 -6.20 -1.79
N ASP A 57 1.73 -6.77 -2.61
CA ASP A 57 1.98 -7.00 -4.03
C ASP A 57 1.25 -5.95 -4.86
N THR A 58 1.98 -5.27 -5.75
CA THR A 58 1.48 -4.21 -6.63
C THR A 58 0.58 -3.17 -5.94
N PRO A 59 1.05 -2.57 -4.82
CA PRO A 59 0.19 -1.74 -3.98
C PRO A 59 -0.15 -0.37 -4.59
N PHE A 60 0.48 0.04 -5.70
CA PHE A 60 0.35 1.39 -6.24
C PHE A 60 -0.34 1.47 -7.61
N GLY A 61 -0.68 0.34 -8.22
CA GLY A 61 -1.10 0.26 -9.62
C GLY A 61 -2.36 1.06 -9.99
N ARG A 62 -3.16 1.48 -9.02
CA ARG A 62 -4.39 2.26 -9.22
C ARG A 62 -4.37 3.63 -8.55
N LEU A 63 -3.22 4.03 -8.03
CA LEU A 63 -3.05 5.28 -7.28
C LEU A 63 -2.43 6.36 -8.16
N ASP A 64 -2.93 7.57 -8.05
CA ASP A 64 -2.24 8.75 -8.56
C ASP A 64 -0.97 9.05 -7.74
N THR A 65 -0.15 9.94 -8.24
CA THR A 65 1.13 10.31 -7.62
C THR A 65 0.98 10.85 -6.20
N GLY A 66 -0.08 11.61 -5.90
CA GLY A 66 -0.32 12.18 -4.58
C GLY A 66 -0.68 11.13 -3.54
N HIS A 67 -1.57 10.20 -3.90
CA HIS A 67 -1.96 9.08 -3.05
C HIS A 67 -0.79 8.10 -2.85
N ARG A 68 -0.04 7.80 -3.92
CA ARG A 68 1.15 6.95 -3.85
C ARG A 68 2.18 7.48 -2.84
N ARG A 69 2.49 8.78 -2.91
CA ARG A 69 3.39 9.42 -1.95
C ARG A 69 2.93 9.21 -0.51
N ARG A 70 1.66 9.49 -0.20
CA ARG A 70 1.11 9.32 1.16
C ARG A 70 1.21 7.88 1.65
N ILE A 71 0.94 6.91 0.77
CA ILE A 71 1.08 5.49 1.11
C ILE A 71 2.54 5.12 1.36
N LEU A 72 3.48 5.61 0.56
CA LEU A 72 4.91 5.37 0.76
C LEU A 72 5.42 5.96 2.09
N GLU A 73 4.98 7.15 2.44
CA GLU A 73 5.32 7.77 3.73
C GLU A 73 4.72 6.99 4.93
N TRP A 74 3.54 6.41 4.73
CA TRP A 74 2.81 5.67 5.77
C TRP A 74 3.23 4.20 5.88
N ALA A 75 3.51 3.51 4.77
CA ALA A 75 3.79 2.07 4.74
C ALA A 75 4.83 1.61 5.77
N PRO A 76 5.96 2.31 5.99
CA PRO A 76 6.94 1.90 6.99
C PRO A 76 6.44 1.94 8.45
N THR A 77 5.26 2.50 8.69
CA THR A 77 4.68 2.63 10.04
C THR A 77 3.68 1.52 10.39
N ILE A 78 3.32 0.65 9.44
CA ILE A 78 2.24 -0.33 9.65
C ILE A 78 2.69 -1.56 10.41
N GLY A 79 3.95 -1.92 10.36
CA GLY A 79 4.45 -3.14 10.99
C GLY A 79 5.94 -3.08 11.27
N THR A 80 6.46 -4.14 11.85
CA THR A 80 7.89 -4.27 12.17
C THR A 80 8.77 -4.40 10.92
N GLN A 81 8.22 -4.94 9.85
CA GLN A 81 8.84 -5.07 8.54
C GLN A 81 7.76 -4.96 7.46
N VAL A 82 8.05 -4.21 6.41
CA VAL A 82 7.17 -4.12 5.24
C VAL A 82 7.95 -4.53 3.99
N MET A 83 7.38 -5.44 3.22
CA MET A 83 7.91 -5.85 1.92
C MET A 83 6.96 -5.38 0.83
N LEU A 84 7.48 -4.60 -0.12
CA LEU A 84 6.73 -4.07 -1.26
C LEU A 84 7.22 -4.76 -2.53
N PHE A 85 6.36 -5.51 -3.19
CA PHE A 85 6.60 -6.00 -4.55
C PHE A 85 6.03 -4.98 -5.52
N VAL A 86 6.90 -4.31 -6.26
CA VAL A 86 6.51 -3.21 -7.14
C VAL A 86 6.98 -3.45 -8.57
N GLN A 87 6.22 -2.95 -9.53
CA GLN A 87 6.53 -3.01 -10.94
C GLN A 87 6.96 -1.63 -11.46
N SER A 88 7.75 -1.61 -12.54
CA SER A 88 8.25 -0.38 -13.16
C SER A 88 7.15 0.59 -13.62
N GLY A 89 5.94 0.09 -13.89
CA GLY A 89 4.80 0.93 -14.29
C GLY A 89 4.09 1.65 -13.13
N GLU A 90 4.24 1.16 -11.90
CA GLU A 90 3.55 1.71 -10.72
C GLU A 90 4.50 2.42 -9.74
N PHE A 91 5.80 2.16 -9.83
CA PHE A 91 6.81 2.69 -8.92
C PHE A 91 7.98 3.26 -9.71
N ASP A 92 8.26 4.54 -9.52
CA ASP A 92 9.42 5.24 -10.08
C ASP A 92 10.53 5.26 -9.03
N ARG A 93 11.56 4.44 -9.24
CA ARG A 93 12.66 4.29 -8.29
C ARG A 93 13.32 5.62 -7.92
N GLU A 94 13.55 6.50 -8.88
CA GLU A 94 14.24 7.76 -8.62
C GLU A 94 13.39 8.76 -7.83
N LYS A 95 12.08 8.76 -8.08
CA LYS A 95 11.15 9.69 -7.44
C LYS A 95 10.58 9.14 -6.15
N ASP A 96 10.15 7.87 -6.17
CA ASP A 96 9.36 7.30 -5.09
C ASP A 96 10.22 6.86 -3.90
N LEU A 97 11.48 6.40 -4.11
CA LEU A 97 12.40 6.09 -3.01
C LEU A 97 12.68 7.28 -2.08
N LYS A 98 12.62 8.48 -2.60
CA LYS A 98 12.82 9.70 -1.78
C LYS A 98 11.80 9.82 -0.65
N PHE A 99 10.58 9.31 -0.84
CA PHE A 99 9.53 9.34 0.18
C PHE A 99 9.72 8.29 1.28
N LEU A 100 10.48 7.25 1.01
CA LEU A 100 10.86 6.24 1.99
C LEU A 100 12.08 6.68 2.82
N GLY A 101 12.94 7.53 2.26
CA GLY A 101 14.12 8.05 2.93
C GLY A 101 15.04 6.94 3.44
N ASN A 102 15.49 7.05 4.70
CA ASN A 102 16.36 6.07 5.36
C ASN A 102 15.63 4.81 5.87
N LYS A 103 14.35 4.64 5.54
CA LYS A 103 13.54 3.48 5.97
C LYS A 103 13.67 2.28 5.05
N VAL A 104 14.39 2.42 3.92
CA VAL A 104 14.67 1.31 3.01
C VAL A 104 15.84 0.49 3.58
N GLY A 105 15.55 -0.72 4.04
CA GLY A 105 16.57 -1.62 4.56
C GLY A 105 17.31 -2.36 3.46
N ARG A 106 16.60 -2.89 2.49
CA ARG A 106 17.16 -3.62 1.34
C ARG A 106 16.27 -3.50 0.12
N GLU A 107 16.91 -3.50 -1.04
CA GLU A 107 16.26 -3.56 -2.35
C GLU A 107 16.71 -4.82 -3.09
N TYR A 108 15.77 -5.48 -3.74
CA TYR A 108 16.02 -6.65 -4.56
C TYR A 108 15.36 -6.46 -5.92
N ARG A 109 15.99 -7.01 -6.94
CA ARG A 109 15.42 -7.07 -8.29
C ARG A 109 15.12 -8.52 -8.66
N ILE A 110 13.90 -8.78 -9.11
CA ILE A 110 13.50 -10.04 -9.68
C ILE A 110 13.79 -9.97 -11.18
N GLN A 111 14.65 -10.85 -11.68
CA GLN A 111 15.00 -10.95 -13.09
C GLN A 111 14.49 -12.27 -13.65
N ARG A 112 13.75 -12.19 -14.75
CA ARG A 112 13.33 -13.38 -15.48
C ARG A 112 14.50 -13.89 -16.33
N GLU A 113 14.92 -15.12 -16.11
CA GLU A 113 16.02 -15.77 -16.85
C GLU A 113 15.49 -16.67 -17.98
N ALA A 114 14.34 -17.31 -17.76
CA ALA A 114 13.69 -18.18 -18.72
C ALA A 114 12.16 -18.14 -18.53
N SER A 115 11.42 -18.88 -19.36
CA SER A 115 9.95 -18.95 -19.27
C SER A 115 9.43 -19.44 -17.90
N ASN A 116 10.23 -20.27 -17.23
CA ASN A 116 9.86 -20.91 -15.95
C ASN A 116 10.88 -20.64 -14.83
N ARG A 117 11.81 -19.70 -15.01
CA ARG A 117 12.84 -19.40 -14.02
C ARG A 117 13.06 -17.91 -13.86
N SER A 118 13.10 -17.48 -12.62
CA SER A 118 13.50 -16.13 -12.23
C SER A 118 14.55 -16.19 -11.12
N SER A 119 15.44 -15.23 -11.08
CA SER A 119 16.40 -15.04 -10.00
C SER A 119 16.15 -13.75 -9.23
N ILE A 120 16.59 -13.73 -7.99
CA ILE A 120 16.58 -12.54 -7.15
C ILE A 120 17.99 -12.03 -7.03
N VAL A 121 18.22 -10.80 -7.48
CA VAL A 121 19.50 -10.13 -7.41
C VAL A 121 19.41 -9.01 -6.41
N GLY A 122 20.35 -8.95 -5.45
CA GLY A 122 20.47 -7.83 -4.53
C GLY A 122 20.81 -6.57 -5.32
N ALA A 123 19.93 -5.58 -5.32
CA ALA A 123 20.28 -4.25 -5.76
C ALA A 123 20.93 -3.57 -4.56
N ASN A 124 22.08 -2.95 -4.76
CA ASN A 124 22.98 -2.34 -3.79
C ASN A 124 22.31 -1.83 -2.51
N ASN A 125 23.02 -2.00 -1.38
CA ASN A 125 22.69 -1.32 -0.13
C ASN A 125 22.51 0.19 -0.40
N VAL A 126 21.34 0.72 -0.11
CA VAL A 126 21.06 2.15 -0.12
C VAL A 126 21.68 2.77 1.12
#